data_b7f66054ca508e496cbb67cd818541c0
#
_entry.id   b7f66054ca508e496cbb67cd818541c0
#
_cell.length_a   1.000
_cell.length_b   1.000
_cell.length_c   1.000
_cell.angle_alpha   90.00
_cell.angle_beta   90.00
_cell.angle_gamma   90.00
#
_symmetry.space_group_name_H-M   'P 1'
#
loop_
_entity.id
_entity.type
_entity.pdbx_description
1 polymer ?
#
loop_
_entity_poly.entity_id
_entity_poly.type
_entity_poly.pdbx_seq_one_letter_code
_entity_poly.pdbx_strand_id
1 'polypeptide(L)'
;MRSSKRFPKALLILLTALHLCGCASTNPTPSEPAGSPQIALTAADLQTTAQAPVAIALGTEAVCSITAGGSYLLSGSLNGSIVIDAGQQVVHLILDNVSVSAPTGPALEVISAGHLILTLPKDTESSFRDSGKYPVNTESDGCIYSTCDLTVNGEGALNVSGFFKDAIHTKDTLKILSDRCFVQAKRDGLHGNDGVAVRCRDLTVQCERNGIYSTKTGKSARGNVEVLDTAGSVIGGQYAISCAADLYVAKSDLHVAGVYDRLQVAGSSYVEEGSLPNG
;
A
#
# COMPACT_ATOMS: atom_id res chain seq x y z
N MET A 1 71.69 18.39 63.11
CA MET A 1 70.54 19.25 62.94
C MET A 1 69.51 18.54 62.05
N ARG A 2 68.50 17.92 62.62
CA ARG A 2 67.40 17.25 61.91
C ARG A 2 66.15 17.97 62.17
N SER A 3 65.55 18.61 61.14
CA SER A 3 64.28 19.28 61.20
C SER A 3 63.19 18.24 60.86
N SER A 4 62.31 17.97 61.82
CA SER A 4 61.12 17.13 61.64
C SER A 4 59.94 17.98 61.17
N LYS A 5 59.47 17.78 59.94
CA LYS A 5 58.23 18.36 59.46
C LYS A 5 57.07 17.40 59.79
N ARG A 6 56.15 17.87 60.63
CA ARG A 6 54.89 17.19 60.96
C ARG A 6 53.91 17.38 59.81
N PHE A 7 53.30 16.29 59.34
CA PHE A 7 52.15 16.31 58.44
C PHE A 7 50.85 16.34 59.22
N PRO A 8 49.84 17.12 58.79
CA PRO A 8 48.52 17.12 59.42
C PRO A 8 47.71 15.90 58.99
N LYS A 9 46.98 15.33 59.96
CA LYS A 9 46.07 14.22 59.73
C LYS A 9 44.90 14.65 58.84
N ALA A 10 44.73 14.06 57.67
CA ALA A 10 43.56 14.20 56.84
C ALA A 10 42.40 13.47 57.49
N LEU A 11 41.31 14.19 57.74
CA LEU A 11 40.05 13.66 58.22
C LEU A 11 39.31 12.98 57.02
N LEU A 12 39.20 11.68 57.05
CA LEU A 12 38.49 10.89 56.06
C LEU A 12 36.99 11.00 56.36
N ILE A 13 36.24 11.84 55.61
CA ILE A 13 34.79 11.90 55.66
C ILE A 13 34.29 10.79 54.75
N LEU A 14 33.69 9.78 55.37
CA LEU A 14 33.01 8.68 54.69
C LEU A 14 31.64 9.17 54.18
N LEU A 15 31.55 9.58 52.90
CA LEU A 15 30.26 9.85 52.25
C LEU A 15 29.60 8.53 51.91
N THR A 16 28.61 8.11 52.67
CA THR A 16 27.69 7.03 52.28
C THR A 16 26.79 7.55 51.15
N ALA A 17 27.06 7.17 49.93
CA ALA A 17 26.16 7.42 48.81
C ALA A 17 24.93 6.53 48.96
N LEU A 18 23.82 7.15 49.35
CA LEU A 18 22.51 6.51 49.33
C LEU A 18 22.08 6.34 47.86
N HIS A 19 22.19 5.13 47.33
CA HIS A 19 21.64 4.80 46.01
C HIS A 19 20.11 4.75 46.12
N LEU A 20 19.48 5.87 45.80
CA LEU A 20 18.06 5.88 45.46
C LEU A 20 17.91 5.15 44.11
N CYS A 21 17.54 3.89 44.19
CA CYS A 21 17.06 3.14 43.06
C CYS A 21 15.71 3.77 42.64
N GLY A 22 15.78 4.82 41.82
CA GLY A 22 14.61 5.37 41.15
C GLY A 22 14.17 4.37 40.10
N CYS A 23 13.13 3.59 40.43
CA CYS A 23 12.34 2.92 39.38
C CYS A 23 11.78 4.04 38.49
N ALA A 24 12.44 4.30 37.37
CA ALA A 24 11.81 5.02 36.28
C ALA A 24 10.63 4.18 35.81
N SER A 25 9.45 4.50 36.29
CA SER A 25 8.22 4.06 35.67
C SER A 25 8.24 4.66 34.27
N THR A 26 8.63 3.82 33.30
CA THR A 26 8.33 4.12 31.90
C THR A 26 6.81 4.11 31.80
N ASN A 27 6.21 5.30 31.89
CA ASN A 27 4.83 5.45 31.45
C ASN A 27 4.77 4.87 30.05
N PRO A 28 3.93 3.88 29.76
CA PRO A 28 3.73 3.46 28.39
C PRO A 28 3.31 4.73 27.63
N THR A 29 3.98 5.01 26.52
CA THR A 29 3.54 6.02 25.56
C THR A 29 2.04 5.80 25.39
N PRO A 30 1.18 6.82 25.49
CA PRO A 30 -0.24 6.63 25.27
C PRO A 30 -0.40 5.91 23.93
N SER A 31 -1.00 4.73 23.93
CA SER A 31 -1.43 4.10 22.69
C SER A 31 -2.34 5.11 21.99
N GLU A 32 -2.05 5.42 20.73
CA GLU A 32 -2.97 6.22 19.95
C GLU A 32 -4.40 5.67 20.13
N PRO A 33 -5.41 6.55 20.20
CA PRO A 33 -6.76 6.09 20.46
C PRO A 33 -7.15 5.06 19.40
N ALA A 34 -7.70 3.93 19.83
CA ALA A 34 -8.30 2.96 18.94
C ALA A 34 -9.27 3.72 18.02
N GLY A 35 -8.97 3.76 16.71
CA GLY A 35 -9.74 4.54 15.74
C GLY A 35 -8.98 5.70 15.09
N SER A 36 -7.65 5.63 14.96
CA SER A 36 -6.86 6.50 14.06
C SER A 36 -6.18 5.65 12.97
N PRO A 37 -6.02 6.23 11.76
CA PRO A 37 -5.28 5.55 10.68
C PRO A 37 -3.82 5.35 11.08
N GLN A 38 -3.26 4.19 10.78
CA GLN A 38 -1.93 3.75 11.18
C GLN A 38 -0.99 3.53 9.98
N ILE A 39 -1.54 3.37 8.76
CA ILE A 39 -0.74 3.23 7.55
C ILE A 39 -0.18 4.60 7.17
N ALA A 40 1.12 4.78 7.35
CA ALA A 40 1.77 6.05 7.07
C ALA A 40 1.82 6.35 5.57
N LEU A 41 1.44 7.56 5.19
CA LEU A 41 1.70 8.10 3.86
C LEU A 41 3.01 8.89 3.87
N THR A 42 3.89 8.57 2.93
CA THR A 42 5.18 9.23 2.74
C THR A 42 5.08 10.37 1.73
N ALA A 43 6.10 11.22 1.66
CA ALA A 43 6.18 12.23 0.60
C ALA A 43 6.19 11.61 -0.80
N ALA A 44 6.76 10.41 -0.96
CA ALA A 44 6.77 9.69 -2.22
C ALA A 44 5.36 9.22 -2.63
N ASP A 45 4.54 8.77 -1.69
CA ASP A 45 3.15 8.37 -1.96
C ASP A 45 2.30 9.54 -2.50
N LEU A 46 2.63 10.76 -2.10
CA LEU A 46 1.90 11.98 -2.47
C LEU A 46 2.51 12.71 -3.67
N GLN A 47 3.60 12.20 -4.21
CA GLN A 47 4.27 12.82 -5.38
C GLN A 47 3.50 12.50 -6.66
N THR A 48 2.86 13.50 -7.25
CA THR A 48 2.07 13.38 -8.49
C THR A 48 2.78 13.98 -9.72
N THR A 49 3.99 14.50 -9.56
CA THR A 49 4.77 15.11 -10.64
C THR A 49 6.21 14.63 -10.59
N ALA A 50 6.89 14.63 -11.73
CA ALA A 50 8.32 14.35 -11.81
C ALA A 50 9.02 15.40 -12.69
N GLN A 51 10.28 15.70 -12.33
CA GLN A 51 11.13 16.55 -13.19
C GLN A 51 11.75 15.67 -14.28
N ALA A 52 11.61 16.10 -15.54
CA ALA A 52 12.22 15.48 -16.72
C ALA A 52 12.10 13.92 -16.73
N PRO A 53 10.89 13.37 -16.71
CA PRO A 53 10.72 11.92 -16.78
C PRO A 53 11.20 11.39 -18.13
N VAL A 54 11.72 10.17 -18.14
CA VAL A 54 12.06 9.47 -19.39
C VAL A 54 10.77 9.10 -20.10
N ALA A 55 10.56 9.60 -21.31
CA ALA A 55 9.37 9.30 -22.10
C ALA A 55 9.48 7.90 -22.74
N ILE A 56 8.44 7.09 -22.60
CA ILE A 56 8.30 5.77 -23.22
C ILE A 56 6.94 5.73 -23.93
N ALA A 57 6.99 5.63 -25.26
CA ALA A 57 5.80 5.38 -26.06
C ALA A 57 5.63 3.85 -26.20
N LEU A 58 4.59 3.31 -25.61
CA LEU A 58 4.24 1.89 -25.73
C LEU A 58 3.73 1.61 -27.16
N GLY A 59 4.07 0.43 -27.68
CA GLY A 59 3.76 0.10 -29.07
C GLY A 59 3.60 -1.41 -29.32
N THR A 60 4.43 -1.93 -30.22
CA THR A 60 4.31 -3.32 -30.71
C THR A 60 5.21 -4.32 -30.01
N GLU A 61 6.00 -3.89 -29.07
CA GLU A 61 6.83 -4.77 -28.23
C GLU A 61 5.96 -5.70 -27.37
N ALA A 62 6.45 -6.93 -27.14
CA ALA A 62 5.76 -7.85 -26.25
C ALA A 62 6.01 -7.54 -24.76
N VAL A 63 7.12 -6.87 -24.45
CA VAL A 63 7.53 -6.51 -23.09
C VAL A 63 8.17 -5.12 -23.08
N CYS A 64 7.66 -4.23 -22.23
CA CYS A 64 8.31 -2.99 -21.87
C CYS A 64 9.09 -3.20 -20.57
N SER A 65 10.42 -3.23 -20.63
CA SER A 65 11.27 -3.51 -19.46
C SER A 65 11.84 -2.23 -18.86
N ILE A 66 11.71 -2.08 -17.53
CA ILE A 66 12.28 -0.98 -16.74
C ILE A 66 13.23 -1.58 -15.71
N THR A 67 14.54 -1.34 -15.87
CA THR A 67 15.60 -1.96 -15.06
C THR A 67 16.35 -0.99 -14.18
N ALA A 68 15.90 0.27 -14.09
CA ALA A 68 16.51 1.28 -13.25
C ALA A 68 15.42 2.11 -12.54
N GLY A 69 15.76 2.64 -11.38
CA GLY A 69 14.93 3.63 -10.70
C GLY A 69 14.85 4.94 -11.45
N GLY A 70 13.84 5.71 -11.16
CA GLY A 70 13.60 7.01 -11.79
C GLY A 70 12.15 7.22 -12.15
N SER A 71 11.90 8.31 -12.88
CA SER A 71 10.56 8.68 -13.31
C SER A 71 10.42 8.49 -14.82
N TYR A 72 9.30 7.88 -15.22
CA TYR A 72 9.00 7.52 -16.60
C TYR A 72 7.61 8.01 -16.97
N LEU A 73 7.49 8.70 -18.09
CA LEU A 73 6.21 9.08 -18.69
C LEU A 73 5.84 8.05 -19.75
N LEU A 74 4.85 7.24 -19.46
CA LEU A 74 4.35 6.21 -20.37
C LEU A 74 3.10 6.72 -21.09
N SER A 75 3.02 6.45 -22.38
CA SER A 75 1.83 6.74 -23.21
C SER A 75 1.61 5.65 -24.25
N GLY A 76 0.37 5.53 -24.75
CA GLY A 76 0.02 4.60 -25.81
C GLY A 76 -0.45 3.24 -25.31
N SER A 77 -0.37 2.22 -26.18
CA SER A 77 -0.96 0.91 -25.92
C SER A 77 0.07 -0.21 -26.12
N LEU A 78 0.02 -1.21 -25.25
CA LEU A 78 0.87 -2.39 -25.27
C LEU A 78 0.02 -3.66 -25.27
N ASN A 79 0.21 -4.50 -26.30
CA ASN A 79 -0.28 -5.88 -26.26
C ASN A 79 0.83 -6.79 -25.72
N GLY A 80 1.04 -6.74 -24.43
CA GLY A 80 2.18 -7.34 -23.74
C GLY A 80 2.17 -6.99 -22.25
N SER A 81 3.36 -6.98 -21.64
CA SER A 81 3.54 -6.73 -20.22
C SER A 81 4.56 -5.60 -19.97
N ILE A 82 4.32 -4.79 -18.94
CA ILE A 82 5.36 -3.93 -18.36
C ILE A 82 6.03 -4.71 -17.24
N VAL A 83 7.35 -4.87 -17.32
CA VAL A 83 8.15 -5.60 -16.32
C VAL A 83 9.16 -4.66 -15.69
N ILE A 84 9.18 -4.62 -14.36
CA ILE A 84 10.07 -3.77 -13.56
C ILE A 84 11.01 -4.65 -12.75
N ASP A 85 12.32 -4.47 -12.97
CA ASP A 85 13.38 -5.13 -12.20
C ASP A 85 14.48 -4.10 -11.88
N ALA A 86 14.21 -3.24 -10.90
CA ALA A 86 15.03 -2.08 -10.55
C ALA A 86 15.75 -2.23 -9.18
N GLY A 87 15.81 -3.45 -8.62
CA GLY A 87 16.45 -3.72 -7.33
C GLY A 87 15.72 -3.03 -6.18
N GLN A 88 16.42 -2.17 -5.44
CA GLN A 88 15.84 -1.42 -4.30
C GLN A 88 15.54 0.04 -4.66
N GLN A 89 15.46 0.36 -5.93
CA GLN A 89 15.26 1.73 -6.39
C GLN A 89 13.76 2.06 -6.48
N VAL A 90 13.41 3.32 -6.30
CA VAL A 90 12.04 3.80 -6.51
C VAL A 90 11.80 3.97 -8.01
N VAL A 91 10.68 3.43 -8.48
CA VAL A 91 10.20 3.59 -9.86
C VAL A 91 8.89 4.36 -9.83
N HIS A 92 8.86 5.47 -10.56
CA HIS A 92 7.68 6.31 -10.68
C HIS A 92 7.20 6.33 -12.14
N LEU A 93 6.06 5.70 -12.40
CA LEU A 93 5.41 5.68 -13.71
C LEU A 93 4.28 6.72 -13.75
N ILE A 94 4.39 7.66 -14.66
CA ILE A 94 3.32 8.63 -14.97
C ILE A 94 2.57 8.07 -16.19
N LEU A 95 1.29 7.78 -16.03
CA LEU A 95 0.49 7.05 -17.00
C LEU A 95 -0.41 8.01 -17.80
N ASP A 96 0.07 8.44 -18.96
CA ASP A 96 -0.69 9.32 -19.85
C ASP A 96 -1.50 8.49 -20.87
N ASN A 97 -2.74 8.16 -20.50
CA ASN A 97 -3.66 7.37 -21.32
C ASN A 97 -3.04 6.02 -21.76
N VAL A 98 -2.47 5.28 -20.82
CA VAL A 98 -1.83 3.98 -21.04
C VAL A 98 -2.86 2.88 -21.11
N SER A 99 -2.75 1.98 -22.11
CA SER A 99 -3.56 0.77 -22.21
C SER A 99 -2.66 -0.46 -22.35
N VAL A 100 -2.67 -1.37 -21.36
CA VAL A 100 -1.90 -2.61 -21.38
C VAL A 100 -2.83 -3.80 -21.37
N SER A 101 -2.66 -4.70 -22.35
CA SER A 101 -3.41 -5.95 -22.45
C SER A 101 -2.45 -7.12 -22.55
N ALA A 102 -2.26 -7.87 -21.46
CA ALA A 102 -1.33 -8.97 -21.42
C ALA A 102 -1.97 -10.27 -21.98
N PRO A 103 -1.43 -10.84 -23.07
CA PRO A 103 -1.92 -12.10 -23.60
C PRO A 103 -1.57 -13.30 -22.71
N THR A 104 -0.58 -13.16 -21.82
CA THR A 104 -0.19 -14.13 -20.79
C THR A 104 0.52 -13.42 -19.65
N GLY A 105 0.30 -13.86 -18.41
CA GLY A 105 0.88 -13.26 -17.21
C GLY A 105 0.28 -11.92 -16.83
N PRO A 106 0.92 -11.20 -15.89
CA PRO A 106 0.51 -9.85 -15.45
C PRO A 106 0.60 -8.82 -16.57
N ALA A 107 -0.27 -7.82 -16.55
CA ALA A 107 -0.14 -6.66 -17.42
C ALA A 107 0.98 -5.71 -16.91
N LEU A 108 1.15 -5.65 -15.57
CA LEU A 108 2.30 -5.01 -14.95
C LEU A 108 2.86 -5.93 -13.86
N GLU A 109 4.16 -6.22 -13.94
CA GLU A 109 4.86 -7.08 -12.99
C GLU A 109 6.09 -6.36 -12.41
N VAL A 110 6.15 -6.26 -11.09
CA VAL A 110 7.36 -5.82 -10.38
C VAL A 110 8.07 -7.05 -9.83
N ILE A 111 9.20 -7.40 -10.45
CA ILE A 111 10.10 -8.44 -9.97
C ILE A 111 10.87 -7.91 -8.76
N SER A 112 11.44 -6.70 -8.89
CA SER A 112 12.11 -5.99 -7.80
C SER A 112 12.03 -4.48 -7.98
N ALA A 113 11.71 -3.79 -6.89
CA ALA A 113 11.84 -2.33 -6.73
C ALA A 113 11.82 -2.00 -5.22
N GLY A 114 12.28 -0.81 -4.84
CA GLY A 114 12.10 -0.31 -3.48
C GLY A 114 10.70 0.24 -3.23
N HIS A 115 10.06 0.79 -4.25
CA HIS A 115 8.69 1.30 -4.24
C HIS A 115 8.24 1.53 -5.69
N LEU A 116 7.03 1.12 -6.04
CA LEU A 116 6.38 1.47 -7.30
C LEU A 116 5.31 2.53 -7.06
N ILE A 117 5.39 3.64 -7.81
CA ILE A 117 4.38 4.69 -7.80
C ILE A 117 3.78 4.78 -9.21
N LEU A 118 2.46 4.68 -9.30
CA LEU A 118 1.68 4.88 -10.51
C LEU A 118 0.92 6.20 -10.36
N THR A 119 1.30 7.22 -11.13
CA THR A 119 0.59 8.50 -11.15
C THR A 119 -0.33 8.59 -12.36
N LEU A 120 -1.56 8.97 -12.10
CA LEU A 120 -2.61 9.19 -13.08
C LEU A 120 -2.80 10.70 -13.27
N PRO A 121 -2.25 11.33 -14.32
CA PRO A 121 -2.45 12.74 -14.57
C PRO A 121 -3.94 13.08 -14.68
N LYS A 122 -4.26 14.30 -14.34
CA LYS A 122 -5.62 14.82 -14.49
C LYS A 122 -6.14 14.63 -15.93
N ASP A 123 -7.42 14.30 -16.06
CA ASP A 123 -8.12 14.09 -17.32
C ASP A 123 -7.55 12.92 -18.17
N THR A 124 -6.73 12.03 -17.58
CA THR A 124 -6.28 10.80 -18.21
C THR A 124 -7.02 9.58 -17.69
N GLU A 125 -7.06 8.53 -18.52
CA GLU A 125 -7.60 7.23 -18.15
C GLU A 125 -6.65 6.13 -18.61
N SER A 126 -6.15 5.33 -17.67
CA SER A 126 -5.24 4.23 -17.97
C SER A 126 -5.86 2.89 -17.59
N SER A 127 -5.55 1.86 -18.38
CA SER A 127 -6.14 0.54 -18.22
C SER A 127 -5.11 -0.58 -18.26
N PHE A 128 -5.30 -1.56 -17.37
CA PHE A 128 -4.52 -2.79 -17.32
C PHE A 128 -5.46 -4.00 -17.32
N ARG A 129 -5.13 -4.97 -18.18
CA ARG A 129 -5.93 -6.17 -18.31
C ARG A 129 -5.04 -7.39 -18.55
N ASP A 130 -5.27 -8.47 -17.84
CA ASP A 130 -4.71 -9.77 -18.19
C ASP A 130 -5.73 -10.62 -18.99
N SER A 131 -5.27 -11.73 -19.54
CA SER A 131 -6.12 -12.66 -20.31
C SER A 131 -6.62 -13.85 -19.49
N GLY A 132 -6.27 -13.92 -18.21
CA GLY A 132 -6.50 -15.10 -17.37
C GLY A 132 -5.55 -16.28 -17.64
N LYS A 133 -4.60 -16.15 -18.56
CA LYS A 133 -3.61 -17.18 -18.89
C LYS A 133 -2.28 -16.84 -18.23
N TYR A 134 -1.82 -17.71 -17.35
CA TYR A 134 -0.57 -17.53 -16.63
C TYR A 134 0.32 -18.77 -16.75
N PRO A 135 1.66 -18.62 -16.68
CA PRO A 135 2.55 -19.76 -16.62
C PRO A 135 2.23 -20.67 -15.43
N VAL A 136 2.42 -21.96 -15.61
CA VAL A 136 2.29 -22.93 -14.51
C VAL A 136 3.33 -22.62 -13.44
N ASN A 137 2.93 -22.62 -12.18
CA ASN A 137 3.79 -22.31 -11.01
C ASN A 137 4.28 -20.87 -10.93
N THR A 138 3.59 -19.91 -11.56
CA THR A 138 3.88 -18.49 -11.34
C THR A 138 3.56 -18.07 -9.90
N GLU A 139 4.40 -17.22 -9.33
CA GLU A 139 4.11 -16.53 -8.05
C GLU A 139 3.25 -15.29 -8.26
N SER A 140 3.29 -14.72 -9.47
CA SER A 140 2.53 -13.53 -9.82
C SER A 140 1.07 -13.87 -10.03
N ASP A 141 0.21 -13.35 -9.20
CA ASP A 141 -1.21 -13.71 -9.16
C ASP A 141 -2.16 -12.50 -9.22
N GLY A 142 -1.66 -11.35 -9.69
CA GLY A 142 -2.43 -10.15 -9.97
C GLY A 142 -2.24 -9.64 -11.39
N CYS A 143 -3.24 -8.95 -11.95
CA CYS A 143 -3.10 -8.23 -13.22
C CYS A 143 -2.04 -7.14 -13.12
N ILE A 144 -2.05 -6.38 -12.02
CA ILE A 144 -0.93 -5.58 -11.54
C ILE A 144 -0.37 -6.33 -10.33
N TYR A 145 0.87 -6.80 -10.44
CA TYR A 145 1.54 -7.55 -9.38
C TYR A 145 2.83 -6.85 -8.94
N SER A 146 3.01 -6.70 -7.63
CA SER A 146 4.20 -6.06 -7.07
C SER A 146 4.80 -6.86 -5.92
N THR A 147 6.13 -6.86 -5.83
CA THR A 147 6.89 -7.42 -4.70
C THR A 147 7.27 -6.37 -3.66
N CYS A 148 6.93 -5.10 -3.88
CA CYS A 148 7.22 -3.97 -3.00
C CYS A 148 5.98 -3.10 -2.77
N ASP A 149 6.09 -2.09 -1.92
CA ASP A 149 5.04 -1.07 -1.75
C ASP A 149 4.56 -0.55 -3.11
N LEU A 150 3.25 -0.47 -3.27
CA LEU A 150 2.60 0.03 -4.48
C LEU A 150 1.67 1.18 -4.12
N THR A 151 1.92 2.33 -4.73
CA THR A 151 1.05 3.51 -4.61
C THR A 151 0.46 3.86 -5.97
N VAL A 152 -0.85 4.05 -6.01
CA VAL A 152 -1.58 4.64 -7.14
C VAL A 152 -2.08 6.01 -6.69
N ASN A 153 -1.68 7.08 -7.37
CA ASN A 153 -2.07 8.44 -7.01
C ASN A 153 -2.46 9.29 -8.24
N GLY A 154 -2.92 10.51 -8.00
CA GLY A 154 -3.26 11.48 -9.04
C GLY A 154 -4.77 11.63 -9.28
N GLU A 155 -5.12 12.57 -10.18
CA GLU A 155 -6.50 13.00 -10.44
C GLU A 155 -7.16 12.28 -11.64
N GLY A 156 -6.44 11.38 -12.31
CA GLY A 156 -6.95 10.58 -13.43
C GLY A 156 -7.72 9.34 -12.98
N ALA A 157 -8.00 8.45 -13.93
CA ALA A 157 -8.70 7.19 -13.70
C ALA A 157 -7.80 5.97 -13.97
N LEU A 158 -7.93 4.95 -13.12
CA LEU A 158 -7.34 3.64 -13.32
C LEU A 158 -8.42 2.58 -13.48
N ASN A 159 -8.33 1.78 -14.56
CA ASN A 159 -9.17 0.60 -14.78
C ASN A 159 -8.32 -0.66 -14.75
N VAL A 160 -8.65 -1.63 -13.89
CA VAL A 160 -7.92 -2.89 -13.80
C VAL A 160 -8.87 -4.07 -13.90
N SER A 161 -8.57 -4.99 -14.85
CA SER A 161 -9.34 -6.21 -15.05
C SER A 161 -8.45 -7.45 -14.90
N GLY A 162 -8.55 -8.11 -13.75
CA GLY A 162 -7.82 -9.35 -13.42
C GLY A 162 -8.69 -10.59 -13.69
N PHE A 163 -8.41 -11.31 -14.78
CA PHE A 163 -9.15 -12.51 -15.16
C PHE A 163 -8.52 -13.82 -14.67
N PHE A 164 -7.29 -13.77 -14.12
CA PHE A 164 -6.66 -14.94 -13.51
C PHE A 164 -7.01 -15.08 -12.04
N LYS A 165 -6.60 -14.10 -11.23
CA LYS A 165 -6.86 -14.05 -9.79
C LYS A 165 -7.16 -12.63 -9.35
N ASP A 166 -6.20 -11.90 -8.80
CA ASP A 166 -6.39 -10.56 -8.27
C ASP A 166 -6.29 -9.49 -9.36
N ALA A 167 -6.98 -8.39 -9.18
CA ALA A 167 -6.76 -7.27 -10.06
C ALA A 167 -5.46 -6.53 -9.70
N ILE A 168 -5.31 -6.12 -8.45
CA ILE A 168 -4.08 -5.51 -7.95
C ILE A 168 -3.60 -6.30 -6.73
N HIS A 169 -2.38 -6.84 -6.79
CA HIS A 169 -1.76 -7.52 -5.66
C HIS A 169 -0.35 -7.02 -5.41
N THR A 170 -0.06 -6.62 -4.18
CA THR A 170 1.32 -6.40 -3.72
C THR A 170 1.66 -7.26 -2.51
N LYS A 171 2.91 -7.75 -2.45
CA LYS A 171 3.46 -8.47 -1.29
C LYS A 171 3.68 -7.56 -0.06
N ASP A 172 3.63 -6.26 -0.24
CA ASP A 172 3.78 -5.25 0.81
C ASP A 172 2.50 -4.40 0.96
N THR A 173 2.59 -3.09 1.14
CA THR A 173 1.43 -2.21 1.34
C THR A 173 0.90 -1.68 0.01
N LEU A 174 -0.41 -1.77 -0.18
CA LEU A 174 -1.13 -1.15 -1.29
C LEU A 174 -1.74 0.19 -0.85
N LYS A 175 -1.50 1.24 -1.61
CA LYS A 175 -2.09 2.56 -1.37
C LYS A 175 -2.80 3.05 -2.63
N ILE A 176 -4.10 3.25 -2.56
CA ILE A 176 -4.92 3.83 -3.63
C ILE A 176 -5.32 5.25 -3.20
N LEU A 177 -4.65 6.23 -3.78
CA LEU A 177 -4.78 7.65 -3.46
C LEU A 177 -5.22 8.47 -4.70
N SER A 178 -5.95 7.84 -5.61
CA SER A 178 -6.37 8.43 -6.88
C SER A 178 -7.82 8.91 -6.84
N ASP A 179 -8.17 9.79 -7.75
CA ASP A 179 -9.55 10.26 -7.88
C ASP A 179 -10.51 9.14 -8.25
N ARG A 180 -10.17 8.30 -9.23
CA ARG A 180 -11.04 7.26 -9.74
C ARG A 180 -10.29 5.93 -9.90
N CYS A 181 -10.87 4.86 -9.37
CA CYS A 181 -10.31 3.52 -9.48
C CYS A 181 -11.42 2.49 -9.70
N PHE A 182 -11.40 1.82 -10.86
CA PHE A 182 -12.35 0.79 -11.23
C PHE A 182 -11.65 -0.55 -11.34
N VAL A 183 -12.08 -1.51 -10.54
CA VAL A 183 -11.41 -2.80 -10.39
C VAL A 183 -12.39 -3.94 -10.57
N GLN A 184 -12.05 -4.87 -11.47
CA GLN A 184 -12.75 -6.13 -11.62
C GLN A 184 -11.77 -7.29 -11.45
N ALA A 185 -12.11 -8.30 -10.65
CA ALA A 185 -11.21 -9.41 -10.36
C ALA A 185 -11.92 -10.77 -10.31
N LYS A 186 -11.19 -11.81 -10.74
CA LYS A 186 -11.61 -13.21 -10.60
C LYS A 186 -11.48 -13.70 -9.16
N ARG A 187 -10.59 -13.11 -8.38
CA ARG A 187 -10.38 -13.47 -6.96
C ARG A 187 -10.54 -12.23 -6.08
N ASP A 188 -9.46 -11.53 -5.74
CA ASP A 188 -9.49 -10.36 -4.87
C ASP A 188 -9.31 -9.07 -5.69
N GLY A 189 -10.01 -8.01 -5.28
CA GLY A 189 -9.94 -6.72 -5.95
C GLY A 189 -8.63 -5.99 -5.68
N LEU A 190 -8.53 -5.42 -4.49
CA LEU A 190 -7.38 -4.67 -3.98
C LEU A 190 -6.71 -5.50 -2.86
N HIS A 191 -5.55 -6.08 -3.14
CA HIS A 191 -4.85 -6.96 -2.21
C HIS A 191 -3.47 -6.40 -1.86
N GLY A 192 -3.27 -6.05 -0.60
CA GLY A 192 -1.97 -5.71 -0.03
C GLY A 192 -1.66 -6.64 1.14
N ASN A 193 -0.60 -7.44 1.03
CA ASN A 193 -0.29 -8.40 2.10
C ASN A 193 -0.04 -7.71 3.44
N ASP A 194 0.72 -6.62 3.45
CA ASP A 194 1.07 -5.88 4.66
C ASP A 194 0.02 -4.84 5.08
N GLY A 195 -0.89 -4.47 4.16
CA GLY A 195 -1.99 -3.57 4.43
C GLY A 195 -2.54 -2.90 3.18
N VAL A 196 -3.71 -2.28 3.31
CA VAL A 196 -4.34 -1.53 2.22
C VAL A 196 -4.84 -0.20 2.76
N ALA A 197 -4.40 0.92 2.15
CA ALA A 197 -4.93 2.25 2.41
C ALA A 197 -5.65 2.78 1.16
N VAL A 198 -6.88 3.22 1.32
CA VAL A 198 -7.70 3.76 0.24
C VAL A 198 -8.15 5.18 0.58
N ARG A 199 -7.87 6.10 -0.34
CA ARG A 199 -8.43 7.46 -0.40
C ARG A 199 -8.80 7.74 -1.85
N CYS A 200 -10.01 7.39 -2.23
CA CYS A 200 -10.43 7.41 -3.62
C CYS A 200 -11.82 8.05 -3.73
N ARG A 201 -11.93 9.11 -4.51
CA ARG A 201 -13.18 9.86 -4.63
C ARG A 201 -14.29 9.07 -5.32
N ASP A 202 -13.93 8.17 -6.25
CA ASP A 202 -14.86 7.28 -6.95
C ASP A 202 -14.23 5.88 -7.10
N LEU A 203 -14.52 5.01 -6.13
CA LEU A 203 -14.03 3.65 -6.08
C LEU A 203 -15.10 2.66 -6.50
N THR A 204 -14.80 1.84 -7.49
CA THR A 204 -15.63 0.67 -7.81
C THR A 204 -14.78 -0.58 -7.80
N VAL A 205 -15.10 -1.53 -6.93
CA VAL A 205 -14.48 -2.84 -6.86
C VAL A 205 -15.54 -3.92 -6.99
N GLN A 206 -15.35 -4.82 -7.95
CA GLN A 206 -16.20 -5.99 -8.11
C GLN A 206 -15.32 -7.23 -8.29
N CYS A 207 -15.50 -8.25 -7.44
CA CYS A 207 -14.69 -9.46 -7.49
C CYS A 207 -15.43 -10.68 -6.96
N GLU A 208 -14.86 -11.89 -7.20
CA GLU A 208 -15.49 -13.14 -6.80
C GLU A 208 -15.12 -13.58 -5.38
N ARG A 209 -14.14 -12.92 -4.71
CA ARG A 209 -13.75 -13.25 -3.34
C ARG A 209 -13.77 -12.01 -2.42
N ASN A 210 -12.66 -11.34 -2.19
CA ASN A 210 -12.61 -10.19 -1.29
C ASN A 210 -12.38 -8.89 -2.07
N GLY A 211 -13.17 -7.87 -1.79
CA GLY A 211 -13.06 -6.58 -2.46
C GLY A 211 -11.76 -5.87 -2.10
N ILE A 212 -11.58 -5.56 -0.82
CA ILE A 212 -10.33 -5.03 -0.25
C ILE A 212 -9.80 -6.06 0.74
N TYR A 213 -8.53 -6.42 0.60
CA TYR A 213 -7.98 -7.57 1.32
C TYR A 213 -6.55 -7.33 1.83
N SER A 214 -6.31 -7.73 3.09
CA SER A 214 -4.97 -7.83 3.68
C SER A 214 -4.77 -9.21 4.33
N THR A 215 -3.52 -9.70 4.36
CA THR A 215 -3.24 -11.10 4.76
C THR A 215 -2.28 -11.26 5.91
N LYS A 216 -1.30 -10.38 6.05
CA LYS A 216 -0.27 -10.51 7.08
C LYS A 216 -0.72 -9.84 8.38
N THR A 217 -0.21 -10.36 9.47
CA THR A 217 -0.33 -9.77 10.79
C THR A 217 1.04 -9.34 11.32
N GLY A 218 1.09 -8.46 12.28
CA GLY A 218 2.37 -8.04 12.87
C GLY A 218 2.27 -6.72 13.62
N LYS A 219 3.43 -6.10 13.86
CA LYS A 219 3.52 -4.78 14.48
C LYS A 219 3.35 -3.67 13.44
N SER A 220 2.99 -2.47 13.91
CA SER A 220 2.96 -1.24 13.10
C SER A 220 2.03 -1.31 11.89
N ALA A 221 0.74 -1.41 12.13
CA ALA A 221 -0.33 -1.37 11.12
C ALA A 221 -0.28 -2.52 10.07
N ARG A 222 0.58 -3.54 10.29
CA ARG A 222 0.69 -4.65 9.34
C ARG A 222 -0.60 -5.47 9.34
N GLY A 223 -1.20 -5.60 8.16
CA GLY A 223 -2.48 -6.27 7.96
C GLY A 223 -3.69 -5.36 8.16
N ASN A 224 -3.49 -4.06 8.41
CA ASN A 224 -4.60 -3.11 8.51
C ASN A 224 -5.23 -2.82 7.14
N VAL A 225 -6.51 -2.49 7.18
CA VAL A 225 -7.23 -1.87 6.07
C VAL A 225 -7.76 -0.51 6.53
N GLU A 226 -7.45 0.53 5.76
CA GLU A 226 -7.87 1.89 6.04
C GLU A 226 -8.57 2.50 4.83
N VAL A 227 -9.78 2.99 5.03
CA VAL A 227 -10.59 3.64 3.99
C VAL A 227 -11.00 5.00 4.51
N LEU A 228 -10.52 6.04 3.84
CA LEU A 228 -10.76 7.43 4.22
C LEU A 228 -11.17 8.27 3.01
N ASP A 229 -12.03 9.25 3.22
CA ASP A 229 -12.41 10.22 2.18
C ASP A 229 -12.77 9.52 0.85
N THR A 230 -13.45 8.35 0.93
CA THR A 230 -13.72 7.46 -0.21
C THR A 230 -15.22 7.32 -0.44
N ALA A 231 -15.65 7.45 -1.70
CA ALA A 231 -17.02 7.16 -2.11
C ALA A 231 -17.05 6.06 -3.18
N GLY A 232 -18.20 5.39 -3.32
CA GLY A 232 -18.40 4.38 -4.37
C GLY A 232 -18.92 3.04 -3.88
N SER A 233 -18.41 1.93 -4.44
CA SER A 233 -18.88 0.60 -4.09
C SER A 233 -17.78 -0.45 -4.07
N VAL A 234 -17.85 -1.38 -3.11
CA VAL A 234 -17.00 -2.56 -3.02
C VAL A 234 -17.87 -3.80 -2.86
N ILE A 235 -17.91 -4.62 -3.90
CA ILE A 235 -18.71 -5.83 -3.96
C ILE A 235 -17.79 -7.03 -4.06
N GLY A 236 -17.73 -7.83 -3.00
CA GLY A 236 -16.97 -9.08 -2.93
C GLY A 236 -17.88 -10.31 -3.02
N GLY A 237 -17.45 -11.34 -3.72
CA GLY A 237 -18.17 -12.62 -3.75
C GLY A 237 -18.16 -13.35 -2.40
N GLN A 238 -17.24 -13.01 -1.49
CA GLN A 238 -17.21 -13.48 -0.11
C GLN A 238 -17.40 -12.31 0.85
N TYR A 239 -16.40 -11.42 0.94
CA TYR A 239 -16.40 -10.24 1.78
C TYR A 239 -16.11 -8.98 0.94
N ALA A 240 -16.76 -7.87 1.26
CA ALA A 240 -16.37 -6.60 0.64
C ALA A 240 -15.01 -6.14 1.17
N ILE A 241 -14.81 -6.23 2.49
CA ILE A 241 -13.52 -5.93 3.14
C ILE A 241 -13.13 -7.10 4.03
N SER A 242 -11.93 -7.66 3.81
CA SER A 242 -11.35 -8.69 4.67
C SER A 242 -9.98 -8.23 5.18
N CYS A 243 -9.84 -8.12 6.50
CA CYS A 243 -8.71 -7.47 7.16
C CYS A 243 -8.06 -8.43 8.16
N ALA A 244 -6.75 -8.66 8.01
CA ALA A 244 -6.00 -9.57 8.89
C ALA A 244 -5.65 -8.94 10.25
N ALA A 245 -5.77 -7.62 10.39
CA ALA A 245 -5.56 -6.90 11.64
C ALA A 245 -6.71 -5.89 11.85
N ASP A 246 -6.43 -4.59 11.94
CA ASP A 246 -7.41 -3.58 12.29
C ASP A 246 -8.03 -2.92 11.04
N LEU A 247 -9.32 -2.62 11.12
CA LEU A 247 -10.07 -1.88 10.12
C LEU A 247 -10.37 -0.46 10.61
N TYR A 248 -10.05 0.52 9.78
CA TYR A 248 -10.41 1.91 10.01
C TYR A 248 -11.16 2.48 8.80
N VAL A 249 -12.40 2.94 8.98
CA VAL A 249 -13.20 3.58 7.92
C VAL A 249 -13.76 4.89 8.45
N ALA A 250 -13.46 5.99 7.77
CA ALA A 250 -13.96 7.31 8.16
C ALA A 250 -14.16 8.25 6.97
N LYS A 251 -15.06 9.22 7.10
CA LYS A 251 -15.33 10.26 6.11
C LYS A 251 -15.64 9.69 4.72
N SER A 252 -16.32 8.56 4.69
CA SER A 252 -16.54 7.80 3.46
C SER A 252 -18.05 7.66 3.19
N ASP A 253 -18.40 7.43 1.94
CA ASP A 253 -19.73 7.05 1.50
C ASP A 253 -19.59 5.83 0.59
N LEU A 254 -19.32 4.68 1.22
CA LEU A 254 -18.95 3.46 0.52
C LEU A 254 -20.01 2.38 0.69
N HIS A 255 -20.72 2.07 -0.38
CA HIS A 255 -21.59 0.90 -0.42
C HIS A 255 -20.75 -0.39 -0.44
N VAL A 256 -20.90 -1.24 0.56
CA VAL A 256 -20.16 -2.50 0.67
C VAL A 256 -21.11 -3.69 0.74
N ALA A 257 -20.84 -4.73 -0.07
CA ALA A 257 -21.61 -5.96 -0.11
C ALA A 257 -20.72 -7.19 -0.23
N GLY A 258 -21.07 -8.27 0.46
CA GLY A 258 -20.44 -9.56 0.39
C GLY A 258 -21.46 -10.68 0.60
N VAL A 259 -21.25 -11.83 -0.03
CA VAL A 259 -22.19 -12.97 0.06
C VAL A 259 -22.17 -13.59 1.46
N TYR A 260 -20.98 -13.70 2.10
CA TYR A 260 -20.90 -14.21 3.46
C TYR A 260 -21.12 -13.09 4.49
N ASP A 261 -20.43 -11.97 4.32
CA ASP A 261 -20.62 -10.77 5.12
C ASP A 261 -20.04 -9.54 4.39
N ARG A 262 -20.40 -8.35 4.84
CA ARG A 262 -19.80 -7.10 4.37
C ARG A 262 -18.34 -6.99 4.81
N LEU A 263 -18.04 -7.35 6.06
CA LEU A 263 -16.75 -7.16 6.70
C LEU A 263 -16.30 -8.46 7.37
N GLN A 264 -15.00 -8.78 7.21
CA GLN A 264 -14.28 -9.77 7.99
C GLN A 264 -13.05 -9.08 8.60
N VAL A 265 -13.01 -8.91 9.91
CA VAL A 265 -11.92 -8.22 10.62
C VAL A 265 -11.39 -9.10 11.73
N ALA A 266 -10.08 -9.40 11.70
CA ALA A 266 -9.46 -10.24 12.72
C ALA A 266 -9.08 -9.46 14.00
N GLY A 267 -8.82 -8.16 13.87
CA GLY A 267 -8.51 -7.25 14.97
C GLY A 267 -9.67 -6.35 15.38
N SER A 268 -9.37 -5.11 15.67
CA SER A 268 -10.36 -4.08 16.03
C SER A 268 -10.93 -3.41 14.79
N SER A 269 -12.13 -2.91 14.87
CA SER A 269 -12.73 -2.12 13.81
C SER A 269 -13.24 -0.78 14.34
N TYR A 270 -12.91 0.28 13.61
CA TYR A 270 -13.52 1.59 13.74
C TYR A 270 -14.20 1.95 12.42
N VAL A 271 -15.51 2.16 12.46
CA VAL A 271 -16.29 2.62 11.31
C VAL A 271 -17.07 3.85 11.76
N GLU A 272 -16.71 5.00 11.21
CA GLU A 272 -17.42 6.25 11.47
C GLU A 272 -18.87 6.14 10.98
N GLU A 273 -19.81 6.66 11.76
CA GLU A 273 -21.23 6.63 11.42
C GLU A 273 -21.49 7.24 10.03
N GLY A 274 -22.24 6.54 9.19
CA GLY A 274 -22.53 6.96 7.82
C GLY A 274 -21.46 6.59 6.78
N SER A 275 -20.25 6.19 7.18
CA SER A 275 -19.19 5.85 6.24
C SER A 275 -19.43 4.56 5.44
N LEU A 276 -20.19 3.62 5.98
CA LEU A 276 -20.65 2.40 5.31
C LEU A 276 -22.17 2.29 5.41
N PRO A 277 -22.94 3.02 4.61
CA PRO A 277 -24.40 3.00 4.68
C PRO A 277 -24.95 1.59 4.47
N ASN A 278 -26.02 1.27 5.17
CA ASN A 278 -26.77 0.05 4.93
C ASN A 278 -27.46 0.15 3.57
N GLY A 279 -27.15 -0.76 2.65
CA GLY A 279 -27.80 -0.87 1.36
C GLY A 279 -29.20 -1.44 1.46
#